data_ad72a5f9b5b06e0353de23c993495c74
#
_entry.id   ad72a5f9b5b06e0353de23c993495c74
#
_cell.length_a   1.000
_cell.length_b   1.000
_cell.length_c   1.000
_cell.angle_alpha   90.00
_cell.angle_beta   90.00
_cell.angle_gamma   90.00
#
_symmetry.space_group_name_H-M   'P 1'
#
loop_
_entity.id
_entity.type
_entity.pdbx_description
1 polymer ?
#
loop_
_entity_poly.entity_id
_entity_poly.type
_entity_poly.pdbx_seq_one_letter_code
_entity_poly.pdbx_strand_id
1 'polypeptide(L)' 'MDDLIYVDKIRRIIKMRYDDVVSAIISGGVDNMEKYQYMLGQLRTYQYMSQEISSLLEKKERKDDGTVISIKQPKGGPQV' A
#
# COMPACT_ATOMS: atom_id res chain seq x y z
N MET A 1 -8.09 -12.60 -14.58
CA MET A 1 -6.87 -13.00 -13.91
C MET A 1 -5.68 -12.16 -14.30
N ASP A 2 -5.63 -11.75 -15.55
CA ASP A 2 -4.54 -10.87 -15.96
C ASP A 2 -4.50 -9.61 -15.12
N ASP A 3 -5.67 -9.11 -14.72
CA ASP A 3 -5.76 -7.92 -13.91
C ASP A 3 -5.01 -8.08 -12.59
N LEU A 4 -5.13 -9.26 -11.97
CA LEU A 4 -4.46 -9.51 -10.70
C LEU A 4 -2.95 -9.60 -10.87
N ILE A 5 -2.51 -10.10 -12.02
CA ILE A 5 -1.08 -10.14 -12.30
C ILE A 5 -0.51 -8.74 -12.40
N TYR A 6 -1.22 -7.85 -13.09
CA TYR A 6 -0.75 -6.47 -13.21
C TYR A 6 -0.78 -5.75 -11.87
N VAL A 7 -1.81 -5.98 -11.07
CA VAL A 7 -1.87 -5.37 -9.76
C VAL A 7 -0.71 -5.84 -8.89
N ASP A 8 -0.39 -7.12 -8.96
CA ASP A 8 0.72 -7.64 -8.19
C ASP A 8 2.05 -7.02 -8.63
N LYS A 9 2.22 -6.84 -9.94
CA LYS A 9 3.43 -6.20 -10.44
C LYS A 9 3.54 -4.75 -9.98
N ILE A 10 2.41 -4.04 -9.97
CA ILE A 10 2.40 -2.66 -9.49
C ILE A 10 2.80 -2.61 -8.02
N ARG A 11 2.27 -3.53 -7.21
CA ARG A 11 2.63 -3.58 -5.80
C ARG A 11 4.12 -3.81 -5.61
N ARG A 12 4.71 -4.66 -6.43
CA ARG A 12 6.13 -4.92 -6.35
C ARG A 12 6.96 -3.70 -6.72
N ILE A 13 6.50 -2.95 -7.72
CA ILE A 13 7.18 -1.73 -8.12
C ILE A 13 7.13 -0.72 -6.98
N ILE A 14 5.97 -0.56 -6.36
CA ILE A 14 5.82 0.37 -5.25
C ILE A 14 6.73 -0.04 -4.10
N LYS A 15 6.76 -1.32 -3.77
CA LYS A 15 7.63 -1.80 -2.69
C LYS A 15 9.10 -1.54 -3.02
N MET A 16 9.48 -1.76 -4.26
CA MET A 16 10.85 -1.54 -4.67
C MET A 16 11.24 -0.07 -4.52
N ARG A 17 10.35 0.84 -4.95
CA ARG A 17 10.60 2.26 -4.80
C ARG A 17 10.69 2.67 -3.34
N TYR A 18 9.80 2.12 -2.53
CA TYR A 18 9.84 2.37 -1.10
C TYR A 18 11.19 1.95 -0.53
N ASP A 19 11.62 0.73 -0.84
CA ASP A 19 12.88 0.21 -0.33
C ASP A 19 14.07 1.04 -0.81
N ASP A 20 14.02 1.54 -2.05
CA ASP A 20 15.07 2.40 -2.58
C ASP A 20 15.19 3.68 -1.77
N VAL A 21 14.07 4.29 -1.41
CA VAL A 21 14.09 5.52 -0.63
C VAL A 21 14.62 5.24 0.77
N VAL A 22 14.17 4.14 1.39
CA VAL A 22 14.67 3.77 2.72
C VAL A 22 16.18 3.56 2.66
N SER A 23 16.66 2.87 1.65
CA SER A 23 18.10 2.63 1.50
C SER A 23 18.86 3.92 1.35
N ALA A 24 18.32 4.86 0.60
CA ALA A 24 18.98 6.15 0.41
C ALA A 24 19.10 6.90 1.74
N ILE A 25 18.06 6.84 2.58
CA ILE A 25 18.09 7.49 3.88
C ILE A 25 19.13 6.82 4.77
N ILE A 26 19.11 5.51 4.82
CA ILE A 26 20.01 4.76 5.70
C ILE A 26 21.46 4.92 5.29
N SER A 27 21.73 4.98 3.99
CA SER A 27 23.11 5.05 3.50
C SER A 27 23.73 6.44 3.62
N GLY A 28 22.99 7.40 4.14
CA GLY A 28 23.51 8.74 4.31
C GLY A 28 23.40 9.61 3.09
N GLY A 29 22.56 9.23 2.14
CA GLY A 29 22.33 10.04 0.96
C GLY A 29 21.53 11.29 1.22
N VAL A 30 21.08 11.48 2.47
CA VAL A 30 20.28 12.62 2.86
C VAL A 30 21.15 13.55 3.69
N ASP A 31 21.40 14.75 3.20
CA ASP A 31 22.33 15.67 3.85
C ASP A 31 21.69 16.95 4.36
N ASN A 32 20.37 17.07 4.22
CA ASN A 32 19.68 18.24 4.79
C ASN A 32 18.24 17.90 5.10
N MET A 33 17.61 18.76 5.88
CA MET A 33 16.26 18.52 6.37
C MET A 33 15.21 18.54 5.27
N GLU A 34 15.35 19.44 4.31
CA GLU A 34 14.39 19.52 3.22
C GLU A 34 14.34 18.21 2.43
N LYS A 35 15.51 17.69 2.12
CA LYS A 35 15.60 16.44 1.38
C LYS A 35 15.02 15.29 2.19
N TYR A 36 15.29 15.28 3.50
CA TYR A 36 14.76 14.26 4.38
C TYR A 36 13.25 14.32 4.42
N GLN A 37 12.67 15.51 4.54
CA GLN A 37 11.23 15.68 4.55
C GLN A 37 10.61 15.22 3.24
N TYR A 38 11.25 15.55 2.13
CA TYR A 38 10.78 15.13 0.83
C TYR A 38 10.74 13.60 0.73
N MET A 39 11.78 12.95 1.19
CA MET A 39 11.87 11.49 1.13
C MET A 39 10.86 10.83 2.06
N LEU A 40 10.62 11.41 3.23
CA LEU A 40 9.57 10.91 4.11
C LEU A 40 8.21 11.01 3.43
N GLY A 41 7.97 12.11 2.71
CA GLY A 41 6.73 12.25 1.96
C GLY A 41 6.57 11.17 0.91
N GLN A 42 7.65 10.83 0.22
CA GLN A 42 7.61 9.74 -0.74
C GLN A 42 7.25 8.42 -0.07
N LEU A 43 7.87 8.14 1.08
CA LEU A 43 7.57 6.90 1.80
C LEU A 43 6.11 6.82 2.19
N ARG A 44 5.55 7.92 2.68
CA ARG A 44 4.14 7.95 3.07
C ARG A 44 3.24 7.70 1.87
N THR A 45 3.57 8.30 0.73
CA THR A 45 2.79 8.12 -0.48
C THR A 45 2.80 6.66 -0.90
N TYR A 46 3.96 6.02 -0.89
CA TYR A 46 4.04 4.62 -1.27
C TYR A 46 3.26 3.74 -0.30
N GLN A 47 3.30 4.05 0.99
CA GLN A 47 2.53 3.30 1.97
C GLN A 47 1.03 3.43 1.71
N TYR A 48 0.56 4.65 1.43
CA TYR A 48 -0.85 4.87 1.11
C TYR A 48 -1.25 4.06 -0.10
N MET A 49 -0.45 4.11 -1.15
CA MET A 49 -0.78 3.37 -2.37
C MET A 49 -0.85 1.88 -2.11
N SER A 50 0.08 1.35 -1.34
CA SER A 50 0.08 -0.06 -1.02
C SER A 50 -1.18 -0.45 -0.24
N GLN A 51 -1.58 0.39 0.71
CA GLN A 51 -2.77 0.13 1.51
C GLN A 51 -4.03 0.16 0.66
N GLU A 52 -4.11 1.15 -0.24
CA GLU A 52 -5.27 1.26 -1.12
C GLU A 52 -5.40 0.05 -2.02
N ILE A 53 -4.29 -0.39 -2.58
CA ILE A 53 -4.30 -1.54 -3.46
C ILE A 53 -4.70 -2.79 -2.68
N SER A 54 -4.17 -2.96 -1.49
CA SER A 54 -4.53 -4.10 -0.64
C SER A 54 -6.01 -4.09 -0.32
N SER A 55 -6.56 -2.91 -0.02
CA SER A 55 -7.99 -2.79 0.27
C SER A 55 -8.83 -3.18 -0.94
N LEU A 56 -8.41 -2.75 -2.12
CA LEU A 56 -9.14 -3.10 -3.34
C LEU A 56 -9.12 -4.60 -3.59
N LEU A 57 -7.98 -5.22 -3.36
CA LEU A 57 -7.86 -6.66 -3.53
C LEU A 57 -8.74 -7.42 -2.54
N GLU A 58 -8.78 -6.97 -1.31
CA GLU A 58 -9.63 -7.59 -0.31
C GLU A 58 -11.09 -7.50 -0.70
N LYS A 59 -11.51 -6.34 -1.17
CA LYS A 59 -12.89 -6.16 -1.58
C LYS A 59 -13.24 -7.08 -2.74
N LYS A 60 -12.34 -7.22 -3.67
CA LYS A 60 -12.57 -8.09 -4.81
C LYS A 60 -12.70 -9.54 -4.37
N GLU A 61 -11.85 -9.96 -3.46
CA GLU A 61 -11.90 -11.33 -2.95
C GLU A 61 -13.20 -11.61 -2.23
N ARG A 62 -13.68 -10.64 -1.45
CA ARG A 62 -14.94 -10.80 -0.75
C ARG A 62 -16.10 -10.94 -1.70
N LYS A 63 -16.10 -10.16 -2.76
CA LYS A 63 -17.12 -10.26 -3.78
C LYS A 63 -17.13 -11.64 -4.41
N ASP A 64 -15.96 -12.13 -4.70
CA ASP A 64 -15.85 -13.45 -5.34
C ASP A 64 -16.35 -14.53 -4.42
N ASP A 65 -16.11 -14.39 -3.12
CA ASP A 65 -16.56 -15.37 -2.13
C ASP A 65 -18.07 -15.37 -1.99
N GLY A 66 -18.67 -14.34 -2.40
CA GLY A 66 -20.10 -14.32 -2.29
C GLY A 66 -20.56 -13.79 -1.05
N THR A 67 -20.41 -13.86 -0.44
CA THR A 67 -20.91 -13.55 0.40
C THR A 67 -20.93 -12.83 1.25
N VAL A 68 -21.02 -13.02 1.60
CA VAL A 68 -21.04 -12.54 2.22
C VAL A 68 -21.09 -11.96 3.00
N ILE A 69 -21.10 -12.10 3.38
CA ILE A 69 -21.05 -11.76 4.13
C ILE A 69 -21.08 -10.79 4.64
N SER A 70 -21.24 -10.51 4.51
CA SER A 70 -21.07 -9.55 4.87
C SER A 70 -21.40 -8.97 5.83
N ILE A 71 -21.70 -9.09 6.26
CA ILE A 71 -21.99 -8.51 6.94
C ILE A 71 -21.61 -8.06 7.94
N LYS A 72 -21.57 -8.41 8.36
CA LYS A 72 -21.19 -8.05 9.31
C LYS A 72 -20.63 -7.21 9.75
N GLN A 73 -20.72 -7.03 9.72
CA GLN A 73 -20.13 -6.22 10.13
C GLN A 73 -19.80 -5.61 10.63
N PRO A 74 -20.13 -5.52 10.88
CA PRO A 74 -19.65 -4.74 11.41
C PRO A 74 -19.20 -4.44 12.00
N LYS A 75 -19.29 -4.66 12.32
CA LYS A 75 -18.72 -4.25 12.80
C LYS A 75 -18.01 -3.68 12.96
N GLY A 76 -18.41 -3.73 12.88
CA GLY A 76 -17.60 -3.03 13.04
C GLY A 76 -17.29 -2.55 13.21
N GLY A 77 -17.68 -2.53 13.24
CA GLY A 77 -17.22 -1.86 13.34
C GLY A 77 -17.03 -1.40 13.52
N PRO A 78 -17.23 -1.36 13.53
CA PRO A 78 -16.95 -0.68 13.65
C PRO A 78 -16.63 -0.23 13.68
N GLN A 79 -16.82 -0.45 13.74
CA GLN A 79 -16.50 -0.03 13.69
C GLN A 79 -16.09 0.53 13.79
N VAL A 80 -16.30 0.36 13.91
CA VAL A 80 -15.96 0.98 14.02
C VAL A 80 -15.79 1.27 14.08
#